data_a513ecc31614d22d35c03516a53e021b
#
_entry.id   a513ecc31614d22d35c03516a53e021b
#
_cell.length_a   1.000
_cell.length_b   1.000
_cell.length_c   1.000
_cell.angle_alpha   90.00
_cell.angle_beta   90.00
_cell.angle_gamma   90.00
#
_symmetry.space_group_name_H-M   'P 1'
#
loop_
_entity.id
_entity.type
_entity.pdbx_description
1 polymer ?
#
loop_
_entity_poly.entity_id
_entity_poly.type
_entity_poly.pdbx_seq_one_letter_code
_entity_poly.pdbx_strand_id
1 'polypeptide(L)'
;MKVINIHHRVIKQPIVEIAKLFSTLSSENDRIMPTNSWPPMKLDNGLQIGSKGGHGPIKYQVIQNVPNQKIQFKFLKPEGFNGFHQFEIIPIDHDTSEIKHTIDMQTSPIASIKWLFAIRWLHDALIEDGFDKVENYFLMENQYKKSEWGFWVKFLRKVMKPKKIRSKKQLI
;
A
#
# COMPACT_ATOMS: atom_id res chain seq x y z
N MET A 1 -0.76 4.21 -21.67
CA MET A 1 -1.78 5.07 -21.05
C MET A 1 -1.16 5.79 -19.86
N LYS A 2 -1.41 7.09 -19.70
CA LYS A 2 -1.03 7.82 -18.46
C LYS A 2 -1.98 7.39 -17.34
N VAL A 3 -1.41 7.10 -16.18
CA VAL A 3 -2.15 6.79 -14.95
C VAL A 3 -1.71 7.75 -13.87
N ILE A 4 -2.66 8.45 -13.29
CA ILE A 4 -2.52 9.17 -12.03
C ILE A 4 -3.62 8.63 -11.11
N ASN A 5 -3.22 8.10 -9.96
CA ASN A 5 -4.15 7.58 -8.96
C ASN A 5 -3.74 8.14 -7.60
N ILE A 6 -4.65 8.84 -6.95
CA ILE A 6 -4.37 9.58 -5.73
C ILE A 6 -5.39 9.18 -4.68
N HIS A 7 -4.91 8.79 -3.51
CA HIS A 7 -5.67 8.58 -2.30
C HIS A 7 -5.13 9.51 -1.22
N HIS A 8 -6.00 10.04 -0.39
CA HIS A 8 -5.60 10.89 0.74
C HIS A 8 -6.59 10.75 1.90
N ARG A 9 -6.08 10.94 3.11
CA ARG A 9 -6.88 10.91 4.33
C ARG A 9 -6.38 11.99 5.29
N VAL A 10 -7.30 12.83 5.75
CA VAL A 10 -7.03 13.81 6.81
C VAL A 10 -7.19 13.11 8.16
N ILE A 11 -6.17 13.22 9.00
CA ILE A 11 -6.10 12.59 10.32
C ILE A 11 -5.86 13.70 11.35
N LYS A 12 -6.71 13.74 12.39
CA LYS A 12 -6.61 14.71 13.49
C LYS A 12 -5.47 14.33 14.43
N GLN A 13 -4.25 14.44 13.91
CA GLN A 13 -3.00 14.21 14.63
C GLN A 13 -1.90 15.11 14.06
N PRO A 14 -0.97 15.60 14.89
CA PRO A 14 0.22 16.30 14.45
C PRO A 14 1.07 15.42 13.53
N ILE A 15 1.78 16.03 12.59
CA ILE A 15 2.65 15.31 11.64
C ILE A 15 3.65 14.36 12.33
N VAL A 16 4.14 14.73 13.51
CA VAL A 16 5.12 13.92 14.27
C VAL A 16 4.54 12.57 14.71
N GLU A 17 3.25 12.50 14.99
CA GLU A 17 2.59 11.25 15.38
C GLU A 17 2.38 10.33 14.17
N ILE A 18 1.98 10.90 13.03
CA ILE A 18 1.86 10.12 11.77
C ILE A 18 3.25 9.64 11.32
N ALA A 19 4.27 10.47 11.46
CA ALA A 19 5.65 10.13 11.10
C ALA A 19 6.20 8.92 11.86
N LYS A 20 5.82 8.74 13.13
CA LYS A 20 6.18 7.54 13.92
C LYS A 20 5.63 6.27 13.27
N LEU A 21 4.39 6.29 12.77
CA LEU A 21 3.80 5.15 12.06
C LEU A 21 4.48 4.96 10.70
N PHE A 22 4.77 6.05 10.01
CA PHE A 22 5.40 6.03 8.70
C PHE A 22 6.78 5.36 8.72
N SER A 23 7.56 5.58 9.77
CA SER A 23 8.86 4.94 9.96
C SER A 23 8.79 3.42 10.13
N THR A 24 7.61 2.85 10.44
CA THR A 24 7.42 1.40 10.58
C THR A 24 7.15 0.68 9.26
N LEU A 25 6.96 1.41 8.16
CA LEU A 25 6.65 0.85 6.85
C LEU A 25 7.68 -0.23 6.46
N SER A 26 7.21 -1.37 5.97
CA SER A 26 8.04 -2.54 5.60
C SER A 26 8.74 -3.26 6.75
N SER A 27 8.50 -2.90 8.01
CA SER A 27 8.98 -3.64 9.18
C SER A 27 8.01 -4.76 9.57
N GLU A 28 8.42 -5.60 10.52
CA GLU A 28 7.52 -6.61 11.12
C GLU A 28 6.34 -5.96 11.86
N ASN A 29 6.54 -4.76 12.37
CA ASN A 29 5.53 -3.98 13.08
C ASN A 29 4.94 -2.85 12.21
N ASP A 30 4.82 -3.08 10.92
CA ASP A 30 4.27 -2.12 9.96
C ASP A 30 2.88 -1.62 10.39
N ARG A 31 2.74 -0.32 10.60
CA ARG A 31 1.49 0.34 11.02
C ARG A 31 0.74 1.01 9.87
N ILE A 32 1.29 0.97 8.67
CA ILE A 32 0.70 1.54 7.46
C ILE A 32 0.01 0.46 6.62
N MET A 33 0.76 -0.59 6.25
CA MET A 33 0.21 -1.65 5.40
C MET A 33 -0.77 -2.54 6.18
N PRO A 34 -1.98 -2.82 5.65
CA PRO A 34 -3.01 -3.61 6.32
C PRO A 34 -2.74 -5.11 6.18
N THR A 35 -1.67 -5.58 6.82
CA THR A 35 -1.11 -6.94 6.67
C THR A 35 -2.04 -8.07 7.11
N ASN A 36 -3.06 -7.78 7.92
CA ASN A 36 -4.09 -8.75 8.29
C ASN A 36 -4.93 -9.21 7.09
N SER A 37 -5.07 -8.35 6.07
CA SER A 37 -5.90 -8.62 4.89
C SER A 37 -5.10 -8.68 3.60
N TRP A 38 -3.93 -8.08 3.53
CA TRP A 38 -3.13 -7.90 2.32
C TRP A 38 -1.71 -8.43 2.49
N PRO A 39 -1.02 -8.79 1.40
CA PRO A 39 0.38 -9.17 1.49
C PRO A 39 1.23 -8.05 2.09
N PRO A 40 2.14 -8.36 3.04
CA PRO A 40 3.01 -7.35 3.62
C PRO A 40 3.96 -6.76 2.57
N MET A 41 4.31 -5.49 2.73
CA MET A 41 5.44 -4.89 2.05
C MET A 41 6.73 -5.46 2.65
N LYS A 42 7.63 -5.96 1.79
CA LYS A 42 8.94 -6.45 2.21
C LYS A 42 10.01 -5.84 1.33
N LEU A 43 11.00 -5.23 1.94
CA LEU A 43 12.15 -4.62 1.29
C LEU A 43 13.43 -5.27 1.83
N ASP A 44 14.42 -5.49 0.97
CA ASP A 44 15.68 -6.17 1.31
C ASP A 44 16.58 -5.36 2.26
N ASN A 45 16.46 -4.04 2.23
CA ASN A 45 17.25 -3.13 3.09
C ASN A 45 16.38 -2.00 3.69
N GLY A 46 15.17 -2.35 4.15
CA GLY A 46 14.23 -1.38 4.72
C GLY A 46 13.96 -0.20 3.79
N LEU A 47 13.83 1.01 4.35
CA LEU A 47 13.47 2.21 3.60
C LEU A 47 14.68 2.95 2.99
N GLN A 48 15.85 2.31 2.92
CA GLN A 48 17.04 2.93 2.33
C GLN A 48 16.89 3.08 0.81
N ILE A 49 17.42 4.18 0.26
CA ILE A 49 17.44 4.41 -1.19
C ILE A 49 18.21 3.25 -1.86
N GLY A 50 17.64 2.71 -2.94
CA GLY A 50 18.17 1.54 -3.63
C GLY A 50 17.55 0.22 -3.17
N SER A 51 16.93 0.16 -1.99
CA SER A 51 16.26 -1.03 -1.45
C SER A 51 15.18 -1.54 -2.42
N LYS A 52 15.14 -2.86 -2.61
CA LYS A 52 14.21 -3.53 -3.55
C LYS A 52 13.30 -4.49 -2.81
N GLY A 53 12.09 -4.65 -3.35
CA GLY A 53 11.12 -5.57 -2.78
C GLY A 53 9.74 -5.37 -3.35
N GLY A 54 8.71 -5.37 -2.48
CA GLY A 54 7.34 -5.17 -2.91
C GLY A 54 6.31 -5.86 -2.03
N HIS A 55 5.07 -5.92 -2.51
CA HIS A 55 3.99 -6.68 -1.89
C HIS A 55 3.30 -7.55 -2.96
N GLY A 56 3.13 -8.83 -2.68
CA GLY A 56 2.59 -9.77 -3.66
C GLY A 56 3.35 -9.74 -5.00
N PRO A 57 2.63 -9.60 -6.13
CA PRO A 57 3.25 -9.57 -7.46
C PRO A 57 3.87 -8.22 -7.85
N ILE A 58 3.58 -7.15 -7.10
CA ILE A 58 4.07 -5.81 -7.40
C ILE A 58 5.47 -5.64 -6.79
N LYS A 59 6.45 -5.28 -7.62
CA LYS A 59 7.84 -5.05 -7.20
C LYS A 59 8.28 -3.65 -7.53
N TYR A 60 9.10 -3.09 -6.63
CA TYR A 60 9.58 -1.72 -6.75
C TYR A 60 10.91 -1.53 -6.02
N GLN A 61 11.52 -0.39 -6.25
CA GLN A 61 12.75 0.06 -5.62
C GLN A 61 12.54 1.42 -4.98
N VAL A 62 13.05 1.62 -3.77
CA VAL A 62 13.10 2.95 -3.12
C VAL A 62 14.02 3.85 -3.92
N ILE A 63 13.50 4.98 -4.40
CA ILE A 63 14.28 5.98 -5.15
C ILE A 63 14.40 7.31 -4.43
N GLN A 64 13.54 7.57 -3.45
CA GLN A 64 13.62 8.73 -2.58
C GLN A 64 13.08 8.38 -1.20
N ASN A 65 13.75 8.86 -0.16
CA ASN A 65 13.27 8.82 1.22
C ASN A 65 13.64 10.16 1.89
N VAL A 66 12.61 10.95 2.19
CA VAL A 66 12.71 12.15 3.03
C VAL A 66 12.11 11.76 4.37
N PRO A 67 12.94 11.59 5.41
CA PRO A 67 12.46 11.10 6.71
C PRO A 67 11.25 11.90 7.22
N ASN A 68 10.25 11.20 7.71
CA ASN A 68 9.02 11.75 8.28
C ASN A 68 8.14 12.58 7.33
N GLN A 69 8.41 12.57 6.03
CA GLN A 69 7.64 13.34 5.05
C GLN A 69 7.23 12.54 3.84
N LYS A 70 8.18 11.82 3.21
CA LYS A 70 7.93 11.21 1.90
C LYS A 70 8.82 10.00 1.65
N ILE A 71 8.22 8.96 1.07
CA ILE A 71 8.96 7.87 0.46
C ILE A 71 8.41 7.56 -0.93
N GLN A 72 9.31 7.42 -1.91
CA GLN A 72 8.97 7.17 -3.30
C GLN A 72 9.61 5.88 -3.81
N PHE A 73 8.83 5.11 -4.56
CA PHE A 73 9.19 3.82 -5.09
C PHE A 73 9.01 3.79 -6.61
N LYS A 74 10.05 3.42 -7.35
CA LYS A 74 9.98 3.16 -8.78
C LYS A 74 9.47 1.75 -9.02
N PHE A 75 8.49 1.58 -9.90
CA PHE A 75 8.01 0.25 -10.29
C PHE A 75 9.09 -0.56 -11.02
N LEU A 76 9.22 -1.84 -10.63
CA LEU A 76 10.04 -2.85 -11.29
C LEU A 76 9.16 -3.93 -11.93
N LYS A 77 8.02 -4.27 -11.32
CA LYS A 77 7.02 -5.21 -11.84
C LYS A 77 5.62 -4.76 -11.45
N PRO A 78 4.59 -5.08 -12.27
CA PRO A 78 4.64 -5.82 -13.53
C PRO A 78 5.34 -5.04 -14.65
N GLU A 79 5.80 -5.75 -15.66
CA GLU A 79 6.33 -5.12 -16.87
C GLU A 79 5.29 -4.18 -17.51
N GLY A 80 5.76 -3.07 -18.04
CA GLY A 80 4.93 -2.03 -18.64
C GLY A 80 4.37 -1.02 -17.64
N PHE A 81 4.74 -1.09 -16.35
CA PHE A 81 4.52 -0.02 -15.37
C PHE A 81 5.77 0.86 -15.32
N ASN A 82 5.72 2.01 -16.00
CA ASN A 82 6.86 2.93 -16.09
C ASN A 82 6.54 4.21 -15.31
N GLY A 83 7.00 4.28 -14.09
CA GLY A 83 6.74 5.39 -13.18
C GLY A 83 6.99 5.02 -11.74
N PHE A 84 6.28 5.68 -10.85
CA PHE A 84 6.48 5.52 -9.40
C PHE A 84 5.16 5.52 -8.65
N HIS A 85 5.22 5.09 -7.40
CA HIS A 85 4.24 5.41 -6.38
C HIS A 85 4.95 5.97 -5.14
N GLN A 86 4.23 6.71 -4.34
CA GLN A 86 4.80 7.35 -3.15
C GLN A 86 3.77 7.49 -2.04
N PHE A 87 4.27 7.47 -0.82
CA PHE A 87 3.55 7.96 0.35
C PHE A 87 4.11 9.31 0.78
N GLU A 88 3.23 10.20 1.23
CA GLU A 88 3.55 11.53 1.74
C GLU A 88 2.75 11.81 3.00
N ILE A 89 3.34 12.57 3.92
CA ILE A 89 2.65 13.15 5.06
C ILE A 89 2.77 14.66 4.93
N ILE A 90 1.65 15.35 4.98
CA ILE A 90 1.54 16.79 4.74
C ILE A 90 0.89 17.42 5.97
N PRO A 91 1.57 18.34 6.68
CA PRO A 91 0.94 19.08 7.76
C PRO A 91 -0.14 20.01 7.20
N ILE A 92 -1.32 20.03 7.81
CA ILE A 92 -2.40 20.95 7.48
C ILE A 92 -2.39 22.09 8.49
N ASP A 93 -2.33 21.74 9.78
CA ASP A 93 -2.19 22.67 10.90
C ASP A 93 -1.41 22.01 12.05
N HIS A 94 -1.45 22.61 13.25
CA HIS A 94 -0.72 22.10 14.42
C HIS A 94 -1.14 20.69 14.84
N ASP A 95 -2.43 20.36 14.73
CA ASP A 95 -3.03 19.12 15.25
C ASP A 95 -3.62 18.22 14.15
N THR A 96 -3.40 18.57 12.89
CA THR A 96 -4.02 17.88 11.74
C THR A 96 -3.00 17.68 10.63
N SER A 97 -2.97 16.47 10.09
CA SER A 97 -2.10 16.11 8.95
C SER A 97 -2.86 15.31 7.91
N GLU A 98 -2.38 15.35 6.67
CA GLU A 98 -2.85 14.50 5.58
C GLU A 98 -1.83 13.40 5.32
N ILE A 99 -2.30 12.15 5.24
CA ILE A 99 -1.55 11.06 4.63
C ILE A 99 -2.03 10.89 3.19
N LYS A 100 -1.09 10.78 2.25
CA LYS A 100 -1.38 10.72 0.83
C LYS A 100 -0.59 9.62 0.17
N HIS A 101 -1.24 8.88 -0.72
CA HIS A 101 -0.59 7.94 -1.62
C HIS A 101 -0.86 8.35 -3.07
N THR A 102 0.19 8.41 -3.88
CA THR A 102 0.10 8.77 -5.30
C THR A 102 0.78 7.71 -6.15
N ILE A 103 0.10 7.27 -7.21
CA ILE A 103 0.72 6.62 -8.36
C ILE A 103 0.78 7.62 -9.49
N ASP A 104 1.95 7.74 -10.11
CA ASP A 104 2.17 8.44 -11.38
C ASP A 104 3.00 7.56 -12.30
N MET A 105 2.38 7.04 -13.36
CA MET A 105 3.04 6.12 -14.28
C MET A 105 2.49 6.18 -15.70
N GLN A 106 3.30 5.70 -16.65
CA GLN A 106 2.88 5.32 -17.99
C GLN A 106 2.74 3.81 -18.08
N THR A 107 1.65 3.31 -18.65
CA THR A 107 1.45 1.88 -18.83
C THR A 107 1.53 1.49 -20.31
N SER A 108 2.17 0.33 -20.60
CA SER A 108 2.08 -0.32 -21.91
C SER A 108 0.64 -0.79 -22.18
N PRO A 109 0.25 -1.13 -23.42
CA PRO A 109 -1.12 -1.56 -23.73
C PRO A 109 -1.60 -2.71 -22.87
N ILE A 110 -0.80 -3.77 -22.73
CA ILE A 110 -1.13 -4.95 -21.92
C ILE A 110 -1.20 -4.59 -20.43
N ALA A 111 -0.29 -3.75 -19.94
CA ALA A 111 -0.27 -3.29 -18.57
C ALA A 111 -1.50 -2.40 -18.27
N SER A 112 -1.99 -1.62 -19.24
CA SER A 112 -3.22 -0.83 -19.11
C SER A 112 -4.44 -1.71 -18.86
N ILE A 113 -4.57 -2.83 -19.57
CA ILE A 113 -5.66 -3.79 -19.35
C ILE A 113 -5.59 -4.36 -17.94
N LYS A 114 -4.40 -4.81 -17.49
CA LYS A 114 -4.22 -5.32 -16.13
C LYS A 114 -4.55 -4.28 -15.07
N TRP A 115 -4.15 -3.02 -15.30
CA TRP A 115 -4.46 -1.92 -14.41
C TRP A 115 -5.97 -1.69 -14.31
N LEU A 116 -6.65 -1.50 -15.42
CA LEU A 116 -8.07 -1.13 -15.46
C LEU A 116 -8.99 -2.22 -14.88
N PHE A 117 -8.70 -3.49 -15.14
CA PHE A 117 -9.59 -4.58 -14.77
C PHE A 117 -9.25 -5.28 -13.47
N ALA A 118 -8.02 -5.17 -12.98
CA ALA A 118 -7.62 -5.87 -11.76
C ALA A 118 -6.82 -5.02 -10.77
N ILE A 119 -5.65 -4.49 -11.18
CA ILE A 119 -4.68 -3.94 -10.23
C ILE A 119 -5.23 -2.69 -9.55
N ARG A 120 -5.85 -1.77 -10.29
CA ARG A 120 -6.44 -0.55 -9.74
C ARG A 120 -7.40 -0.86 -8.60
N TRP A 121 -8.35 -1.74 -8.80
CA TRP A 121 -9.38 -2.07 -7.82
C TRP A 121 -8.81 -2.67 -6.54
N LEU A 122 -7.82 -3.55 -6.68
CA LEU A 122 -7.13 -4.15 -5.54
C LEU A 122 -6.23 -3.13 -4.82
N HIS A 123 -5.57 -2.27 -5.60
CA HIS A 123 -4.74 -1.20 -5.06
C HIS A 123 -5.57 -0.18 -4.28
N ASP A 124 -6.67 0.31 -4.85
CA ASP A 124 -7.54 1.29 -4.20
C ASP A 124 -8.04 0.73 -2.85
N ALA A 125 -8.51 -0.52 -2.83
CA ALA A 125 -8.95 -1.18 -1.59
C ALA A 125 -7.80 -1.39 -0.58
N LEU A 126 -6.58 -1.72 -1.05
CA LEU A 126 -5.40 -1.85 -0.19
C LEU A 126 -5.04 -0.52 0.49
N ILE A 127 -5.06 0.58 -0.26
CA ILE A 127 -4.68 1.89 0.27
C ILE A 127 -5.74 2.40 1.25
N GLU A 128 -7.03 2.26 0.95
CA GLU A 128 -8.09 2.64 1.87
C GLU A 128 -8.04 1.84 3.18
N ASP A 129 -7.86 0.50 3.12
CA ASP A 129 -7.64 -0.33 4.30
C ASP A 129 -6.39 0.10 5.10
N GLY A 130 -5.34 0.55 4.41
CA GLY A 130 -4.12 1.08 5.02
C GLY A 130 -4.39 2.40 5.76
N PHE A 131 -5.13 3.30 5.14
CA PHE A 131 -5.50 4.57 5.76
C PHE A 131 -6.46 4.38 6.94
N ASP A 132 -7.40 3.44 6.85
CA ASP A 132 -8.22 3.04 7.99
C ASP A 132 -7.36 2.52 9.15
N LYS A 133 -6.33 1.71 8.86
CA LYS A 133 -5.40 1.21 9.88
C LYS A 133 -4.64 2.34 10.57
N VAL A 134 -4.15 3.33 9.82
CA VAL A 134 -3.48 4.51 10.37
C VAL A 134 -4.44 5.33 11.23
N GLU A 135 -5.64 5.60 10.74
CA GLU A 135 -6.64 6.39 11.48
C GLU A 135 -7.08 5.68 12.76
N ASN A 136 -7.38 4.37 12.67
CA ASN A 136 -7.80 3.55 13.79
C ASN A 136 -6.72 3.40 14.89
N TYR A 137 -5.45 3.60 14.55
CA TYR A 137 -4.38 3.59 15.56
C TYR A 137 -4.57 4.68 16.63
N PHE A 138 -5.26 5.77 16.29
CA PHE A 138 -5.51 6.90 17.18
C PHE A 138 -6.94 6.92 17.75
N LEU A 139 -7.80 5.99 17.35
CA LEU A 139 -9.20 5.92 17.78
C LEU A 139 -9.40 4.86 18.88
N MET A 140 -10.44 5.03 19.69
CA MET A 140 -10.90 3.94 20.56
C MET A 140 -11.57 2.85 19.72
N GLU A 141 -11.52 1.61 20.20
CA GLU A 141 -11.98 0.44 19.45
C GLU A 141 -13.43 0.53 18.94
N ASN A 142 -14.32 1.15 19.73
CA ASN A 142 -15.72 1.40 19.35
C ASN A 142 -15.90 2.46 18.25
N GLN A 143 -14.84 3.16 17.86
CA GLN A 143 -14.82 4.20 16.80
C GLN A 143 -14.11 3.74 15.55
N TYR A 144 -13.63 2.49 15.50
CA TYR A 144 -12.86 1.99 14.38
C TYR A 144 -13.63 2.06 13.07
N LYS A 145 -12.98 2.64 12.09
CA LYS A 145 -13.44 2.70 10.70
C LYS A 145 -12.99 1.45 9.97
N LYS A 146 -13.80 1.03 9.01
CA LYS A 146 -13.46 -0.10 8.14
C LYS A 146 -14.09 0.13 6.78
N SER A 147 -13.25 0.28 5.79
CA SER A 147 -13.67 0.37 4.40
C SER A 147 -14.30 -0.94 3.92
N GLU A 148 -15.43 -0.85 3.23
CA GLU A 148 -16.10 -2.01 2.68
C GLU A 148 -15.64 -2.27 1.24
N TRP A 149 -15.17 -3.50 1.00
CA TRP A 149 -14.78 -3.91 -0.34
C TRP A 149 -16.02 -4.12 -1.23
N GLY A 150 -16.02 -3.50 -2.39
CA GLY A 150 -17.03 -3.74 -3.42
C GLY A 150 -16.99 -5.20 -3.93
N PHE A 151 -18.06 -5.61 -4.61
CA PHE A 151 -18.19 -6.97 -5.17
C PHE A 151 -16.99 -7.38 -6.01
N TRP A 152 -16.50 -6.49 -6.88
CA TRP A 152 -15.38 -6.78 -7.78
C TRP A 152 -14.07 -7.06 -7.03
N VAL A 153 -13.75 -6.29 -6.00
CA VAL A 153 -12.59 -6.53 -5.13
C VAL A 153 -12.68 -7.89 -4.44
N LYS A 154 -13.86 -8.22 -3.88
CA LYS A 154 -14.12 -9.53 -3.24
C LYS A 154 -13.92 -10.68 -4.23
N PHE A 155 -14.41 -10.53 -5.46
CA PHE A 155 -14.23 -11.51 -6.53
C PHE A 155 -12.77 -11.69 -6.92
N LEU A 156 -12.04 -10.60 -7.24
CA LEU A 156 -10.63 -10.63 -7.60
C LEU A 156 -9.79 -11.30 -6.51
N ARG A 157 -10.02 -10.96 -5.26
CA ARG A 157 -9.32 -11.56 -4.11
C ARG A 157 -9.60 -13.05 -3.98
N LYS A 158 -10.81 -13.50 -4.26
CA LYS A 158 -11.16 -14.93 -4.25
C LYS A 158 -10.40 -15.71 -5.32
N VAL A 159 -10.31 -15.15 -6.54
CA VAL A 159 -9.60 -15.77 -7.67
C VAL A 159 -8.10 -15.81 -7.45
N MET A 160 -7.53 -14.74 -6.84
CA MET A 160 -6.09 -14.60 -6.62
C MET A 160 -5.57 -15.27 -5.34
N LYS A 161 -6.44 -15.82 -4.48
CA LYS A 161 -5.97 -16.60 -3.33
C LYS A 161 -5.17 -17.80 -3.82
N PRO A 162 -3.94 -18.00 -3.32
CA PRO A 162 -3.18 -19.20 -3.65
C PRO A 162 -4.00 -20.43 -3.21
N LYS A 163 -4.18 -21.40 -4.11
CA LYS A 163 -4.77 -22.69 -3.75
C LYS A 163 -3.92 -23.29 -2.64
N LYS A 164 -4.51 -23.52 -1.46
CA LYS A 164 -3.83 -24.30 -0.40
C LYS A 164 -3.46 -25.65 -1.01
N ILE A 165 -2.16 -25.88 -1.20
CA ILE A 165 -1.64 -27.20 -1.55
C ILE A 165 -2.03 -28.09 -0.35
N ARG A 166 -2.99 -28.99 -0.55
CA ARG A 166 -3.28 -30.04 0.43
C ARG A 166 -2.00 -30.86 0.54
N SER A 167 -1.28 -30.73 1.66
CA SER A 167 -0.21 -31.67 1.98
C SER A 167 -0.85 -33.07 1.99
N LYS A 168 -0.41 -33.94 1.08
CA LYS A 168 -0.70 -35.36 1.16
C LYS A 168 -0.10 -35.80 2.53
N LYS A 169 -0.97 -36.16 3.49
CA LYS A 169 -0.54 -36.93 4.63
C LYS A 169 0.12 -38.17 4.08
N GLN A 170 1.43 -38.33 4.29
CA GLN A 170 2.10 -39.59 4.17
C GLN A 170 1.49 -40.52 5.22
N LEU A 171 0.73 -41.52 4.75
CA LEU A 171 0.42 -42.72 5.52
C LEU A 171 1.73 -43.52 5.57
N ILE A 172 2.29 -43.67 6.75
CA ILE A 172 3.18 -44.74 7.15
C ILE A 172 2.40 -45.59 8.11
#